data_1e90b91c8416cd5f6445834d784e0874
#
_entry.id   1e90b91c8416cd5f6445834d784e0874
#
_cell.length_a   1.000
_cell.length_b   1.000
_cell.length_c   1.000
_cell.angle_alpha   90.00
_cell.angle_beta   90.00
_cell.angle_gamma   90.00
#
_symmetry.space_group_name_H-M   'P 1'
#
loop_
_entity.id
_entity.type
_entity.pdbx_description
1 polymer ?
#
loop_
_entity_poly.entity_id
_entity_poly.type
_entity_poly.pdbx_seq_one_letter_code
_entity_poly.pdbx_strand_id
1 'polypeptide(L)'
;MLDYSPALMTDMYEYTMLDACLKDGTANRKCVFEISTRHLPLGRHYGVAAGQGRILDALEKFHLDDNDLKFLADRKVVSPETIKWLENFHFSGSIKGYREGEMFFPNSPILQVEGTFGECTLLETLLLSILNYDSAVASAASRMVSAAKDRPCMDMGGRRTNEWAAVAAARAAVVGGFKGTANLLAAQMYGLKAIGTAAHCFTLVHDDERSAFE
;
A
#
# COMPACT_ATOMS: atom_id res chain seq x y z
N MET A 1 8.39 -2.66 -9.50
CA MET A 1 8.23 -3.10 -8.10
C MET A 1 9.60 -3.48 -7.60
N LEU A 2 9.95 -3.14 -6.36
CA LEU A 2 11.25 -3.53 -5.81
C LEU A 2 11.35 -5.06 -5.80
N ASP A 3 12.53 -5.56 -6.06
CA ASP A 3 12.78 -7.00 -6.26
C ASP A 3 13.08 -7.71 -4.92
N TYR A 4 12.56 -7.15 -3.81
CA TYR A 4 12.74 -7.70 -2.48
C TYR A 4 11.38 -7.98 -1.81
N SER A 5 11.39 -8.93 -0.89
CA SER A 5 10.24 -9.28 -0.07
C SER A 5 9.82 -8.13 0.85
N PRO A 6 8.53 -7.91 1.07
CA PRO A 6 8.05 -6.91 2.02
C PRO A 6 8.09 -7.40 3.49
N ALA A 7 8.62 -8.58 3.79
CA ALA A 7 8.52 -9.20 5.11
C ALA A 7 9.13 -8.34 6.24
N LEU A 8 10.20 -7.58 5.95
CA LEU A 8 10.80 -6.66 6.92
C LEU A 8 10.22 -5.23 6.86
N MET A 9 9.19 -4.98 6.05
CA MET A 9 8.46 -3.69 6.05
C MET A 9 7.46 -3.63 7.20
N THR A 10 7.96 -3.79 8.42
CA THR A 10 7.15 -3.91 9.62
C THR A 10 7.89 -3.37 10.84
N ASP A 11 7.21 -3.25 11.96
CA ASP A 11 7.80 -2.86 13.22
C ASP A 11 8.42 -4.06 13.95
N MET A 12 9.52 -3.85 14.65
CA MET A 12 10.24 -4.91 15.35
C MET A 12 9.36 -5.66 16.36
N TYR A 13 8.37 -4.99 16.95
CA TYR A 13 7.53 -5.61 17.96
C TYR A 13 6.69 -6.80 17.42
N GLU A 14 6.36 -6.82 16.14
CA GLU A 14 5.63 -7.92 15.53
C GLU A 14 6.44 -9.23 15.57
N TYR A 15 7.74 -9.13 15.29
CA TYR A 15 8.65 -10.26 15.40
C TYR A 15 8.90 -10.69 16.85
N THR A 16 9.04 -9.74 17.77
CA THR A 16 9.27 -10.08 19.19
C THR A 16 8.00 -10.62 19.86
N MET A 17 6.82 -10.16 19.50
CA MET A 17 5.56 -10.76 19.92
C MET A 17 5.39 -12.19 19.37
N LEU A 18 5.70 -12.38 18.08
CA LEU A 18 5.69 -13.72 17.47
C LEU A 18 6.60 -14.67 18.23
N ASP A 19 7.85 -14.24 18.56
CA ASP A 19 8.82 -15.04 19.32
C ASP A 19 8.28 -15.45 20.69
N ALA A 20 7.64 -14.54 21.39
CA ALA A 20 7.00 -14.82 22.67
C ALA A 20 5.83 -15.81 22.53
N CYS A 21 4.97 -15.59 21.55
CA CYS A 21 3.79 -16.42 21.31
C CYS A 21 4.12 -17.83 20.76
N LEU A 22 5.22 -17.99 20.07
CA LEU A 22 5.72 -19.32 19.69
C LEU A 22 6.20 -20.11 20.90
N LYS A 23 6.87 -19.47 21.86
CA LYS A 23 7.36 -20.10 23.10
C LYS A 23 6.25 -20.60 24.00
N ASP A 24 5.14 -19.89 24.08
CA ASP A 24 3.98 -20.26 24.91
C ASP A 24 2.86 -21.00 24.14
N GLY A 25 3.03 -21.18 22.82
CA GLY A 25 2.09 -21.88 21.94
C GLY A 25 0.89 -21.06 21.48
N THR A 26 0.78 -19.80 21.89
CA THR A 26 -0.36 -18.93 21.52
C THR A 26 -0.31 -18.47 20.07
N ALA A 27 0.86 -18.51 19.41
CA ALA A 27 1.00 -18.18 17.99
C ALA A 27 0.09 -19.00 17.07
N ASN A 28 -0.28 -20.21 17.47
CA ASN A 28 -1.12 -21.12 16.68
C ASN A 28 -2.63 -20.91 16.91
N ARG A 29 -3.03 -19.99 17.79
CA ARG A 29 -4.46 -19.72 18.04
C ARG A 29 -5.08 -19.04 16.84
N LYS A 30 -6.26 -19.51 16.43
CA LYS A 30 -7.05 -18.88 15.38
C LYS A 30 -7.57 -17.53 15.83
N CYS A 31 -7.45 -16.55 14.95
CA CYS A 31 -7.94 -15.20 15.18
C CYS A 31 -8.42 -14.53 13.88
N VAL A 32 -9.07 -13.41 14.03
CA VAL A 32 -9.44 -12.49 12.94
C VAL A 32 -8.91 -11.11 13.30
N PHE A 33 -8.07 -10.55 12.44
CA PHE A 33 -7.66 -9.16 12.51
C PHE A 33 -8.54 -8.33 11.60
N GLU A 34 -9.00 -7.18 12.09
CA GLU A 34 -9.82 -6.27 11.31
C GLU A 34 -9.12 -4.93 11.13
N ILE A 35 -9.10 -4.45 9.89
CA ILE A 35 -8.62 -3.11 9.57
C ILE A 35 -9.83 -2.20 9.39
N SER A 36 -9.93 -1.18 10.22
CA SER A 36 -10.97 -0.15 10.15
C SER A 36 -10.38 1.23 10.40
N THR A 37 -11.08 2.28 9.99
CA THR A 37 -10.76 3.65 10.40
C THR A 37 -11.62 4.05 11.60
N ARG A 38 -11.01 4.62 12.63
CA ARG A 38 -11.74 5.09 13.83
C ARG A 38 -12.52 6.37 13.52
N HIS A 39 -11.93 7.27 12.76
CA HIS A 39 -12.52 8.54 12.32
C HIS A 39 -11.85 9.01 11.03
N LEU A 40 -12.56 9.80 10.27
CA LEU A 40 -12.05 10.44 9.07
C LEU A 40 -11.62 11.88 9.38
N PRO A 41 -10.72 12.48 8.57
CA PRO A 41 -10.38 13.90 8.70
C PRO A 41 -11.62 14.79 8.69
N LEU A 42 -11.51 15.96 9.35
CA LEU A 42 -12.59 16.95 9.47
C LEU A 42 -13.29 17.23 8.13
N GLY A 43 -14.64 17.18 8.16
CA GLY A 43 -15.48 17.41 6.99
C GLY A 43 -15.59 16.24 6.02
N ARG A 44 -14.95 15.11 6.30
CA ARG A 44 -15.08 13.90 5.49
C ARG A 44 -16.05 12.92 6.14
N HIS A 45 -17.04 12.47 5.36
CA HIS A 45 -18.08 11.54 5.85
C HIS A 45 -17.89 10.11 5.35
N TYR A 46 -17.03 9.89 4.34
CA TYR A 46 -16.72 8.57 3.79
C TYR A 46 -15.25 8.51 3.34
N GLY A 47 -14.71 7.32 3.28
CA GLY A 47 -13.48 6.98 2.58
C GLY A 47 -13.75 6.12 1.36
N VAL A 48 -12.74 5.96 0.51
CA VAL A 48 -12.74 5.05 -0.65
C VAL A 48 -11.67 4.01 -0.42
N ALA A 49 -12.06 2.74 -0.42
CA ALA A 49 -11.15 1.62 -0.23
C ALA A 49 -10.21 1.49 -1.43
N ALA A 50 -8.91 1.47 -1.16
CA ALA A 50 -7.88 1.26 -2.17
C ALA A 50 -6.65 0.61 -1.55
N GLY A 51 -5.87 -0.12 -2.35
CA GLY A 51 -4.66 -0.82 -1.93
C GLY A 51 -4.79 -2.33 -1.91
N GLN A 52 -5.98 -2.89 -2.06
CA GLN A 52 -6.21 -4.33 -2.03
C GLN A 52 -5.39 -5.08 -3.10
N GLY A 53 -5.31 -4.54 -4.32
CA GLY A 53 -4.47 -5.13 -5.37
C GLY A 53 -2.99 -5.14 -4.99
N ARG A 54 -2.48 -4.05 -4.38
CA ARG A 54 -1.09 -3.99 -3.89
C ARG A 54 -0.84 -4.94 -2.70
N ILE A 55 -1.86 -5.15 -1.87
CA ILE A 55 -1.79 -6.15 -0.78
C ILE A 55 -1.61 -7.56 -1.38
N LEU A 56 -2.40 -7.93 -2.37
CA LEU A 56 -2.25 -9.23 -3.03
C LEU A 56 -0.86 -9.41 -3.63
N ASP A 57 -0.37 -8.40 -4.37
CA ASP A 57 0.99 -8.40 -4.92
C ASP A 57 2.08 -8.52 -3.83
N ALA A 58 1.86 -7.91 -2.66
CA ALA A 58 2.79 -7.97 -1.54
C ALA A 58 2.77 -9.35 -0.85
N LEU A 59 1.58 -9.94 -0.68
CA LEU A 59 1.43 -11.26 -0.08
C LEU A 59 2.06 -12.37 -0.94
N GLU A 60 1.92 -12.30 -2.28
CA GLU A 60 2.58 -13.23 -3.20
C GLU A 60 4.11 -13.22 -3.06
N LYS A 61 4.68 -12.08 -2.62
CA LYS A 61 6.12 -11.87 -2.43
C LYS A 61 6.57 -11.98 -0.98
N PHE A 62 5.63 -12.20 -0.06
CA PHE A 62 5.94 -12.21 1.35
C PHE A 62 6.66 -13.51 1.75
N HIS A 63 7.96 -13.42 1.90
CA HIS A 63 8.83 -14.49 2.39
C HIS A 63 10.05 -13.86 3.06
N LEU A 64 10.73 -14.59 3.91
CA LEU A 64 12.02 -14.18 4.45
C LEU A 64 13.12 -14.93 3.69
N ASP A 65 14.03 -14.19 3.08
CA ASP A 65 15.21 -14.78 2.45
C ASP A 65 16.34 -15.02 3.47
N ASP A 66 17.43 -15.65 3.02
CA ASP A 66 18.58 -15.95 3.89
C ASP A 66 19.21 -14.70 4.52
N ASN A 67 19.15 -13.54 3.86
CA ASN A 67 19.67 -12.28 4.37
C ASN A 67 18.75 -11.72 5.46
N ASP A 68 17.43 -11.80 5.26
CA ASP A 68 16.43 -11.38 6.24
C ASP A 68 16.57 -12.21 7.52
N LEU A 69 16.62 -13.54 7.38
CA LEU A 69 16.78 -14.46 8.50
C LEU A 69 18.11 -14.25 9.23
N LYS A 70 19.19 -14.08 8.48
CA LYS A 70 20.50 -13.76 9.03
C LYS A 70 20.50 -12.44 9.80
N PHE A 71 19.85 -11.40 9.26
CA PHE A 71 19.71 -10.11 9.93
C PHE A 71 18.99 -10.25 11.29
N LEU A 72 17.86 -10.96 11.30
CA LEU A 72 17.09 -11.20 12.52
C LEU A 72 17.89 -11.99 13.57
N ALA A 73 18.67 -12.99 13.14
CA ALA A 73 19.51 -13.81 13.99
C ALA A 73 20.72 -13.01 14.55
N ASP A 74 21.47 -12.32 13.69
CA ASP A 74 22.65 -11.55 14.07
C ASP A 74 22.32 -10.41 15.05
N ARG A 75 21.14 -9.80 14.86
CA ARG A 75 20.61 -8.74 15.75
C ARG A 75 19.89 -9.27 16.97
N LYS A 76 19.74 -10.60 17.08
CA LYS A 76 19.03 -11.27 18.19
C LYS A 76 17.60 -10.71 18.38
N VAL A 77 16.93 -10.41 17.29
CA VAL A 77 15.55 -9.91 17.30
C VAL A 77 14.62 -11.00 17.82
N VAL A 78 14.85 -12.24 17.39
CA VAL A 78 14.07 -13.43 17.75
C VAL A 78 14.98 -14.60 18.10
N SER A 79 14.44 -15.63 18.74
CA SER A 79 15.14 -16.86 19.10
C SER A 79 15.47 -17.73 17.88
N PRO A 80 16.44 -18.67 17.99
CA PRO A 80 16.73 -19.63 16.93
C PRO A 80 15.53 -20.48 16.51
N GLU A 81 14.66 -20.82 17.46
CA GLU A 81 13.43 -21.56 17.21
C GLU A 81 12.48 -20.78 16.31
N THR A 82 12.37 -19.47 16.54
CA THR A 82 11.54 -18.58 15.70
C THR A 82 12.17 -18.39 14.32
N ILE A 83 13.49 -18.28 14.19
CA ILE A 83 14.16 -18.28 12.87
C ILE A 83 13.77 -19.52 12.08
N LYS A 84 13.85 -20.70 12.67
CA LYS A 84 13.45 -21.95 12.01
C LYS A 84 11.98 -21.98 11.59
N TRP A 85 11.09 -21.35 12.35
CA TRP A 85 9.68 -21.21 12.01
C TRP A 85 9.51 -20.26 10.81
N LEU A 86 10.24 -19.14 10.80
CA LEU A 86 10.20 -18.14 9.74
C LEU A 86 10.76 -18.63 8.39
N GLU A 87 11.74 -19.56 8.40
CA GLU A 87 12.30 -20.19 7.19
C GLU A 87 11.22 -20.84 6.31
N ASN A 88 10.15 -21.35 6.94
CA ASN A 88 9.06 -22.05 6.27
C ASN A 88 7.75 -21.24 6.27
N PHE A 89 7.83 -19.95 6.60
CA PHE A 89 6.64 -19.13 6.72
C PHE A 89 5.96 -18.94 5.36
N HIS A 90 4.68 -19.18 5.34
CA HIS A 90 3.75 -18.76 4.29
C HIS A 90 2.38 -18.48 4.92
N PHE A 91 1.71 -17.46 4.44
CA PHE A 91 0.37 -17.16 4.91
C PHE A 91 -0.62 -18.21 4.38
N SER A 92 -1.29 -18.90 5.28
CA SER A 92 -2.24 -19.97 4.97
C SER A 92 -3.71 -19.59 5.23
N GLY A 93 -3.92 -18.39 5.74
CA GLY A 93 -5.22 -17.87 6.11
C GLY A 93 -6.07 -17.35 4.95
N SER A 94 -7.07 -16.58 5.26
CA SER A 94 -7.92 -15.91 4.27
C SER A 94 -8.04 -14.41 4.51
N ILE A 95 -8.22 -13.65 3.43
CA ILE A 95 -8.43 -12.21 3.49
C ILE A 95 -9.77 -11.90 2.81
N LYS A 96 -10.60 -11.12 3.49
CA LYS A 96 -11.90 -10.64 2.99
C LYS A 96 -11.97 -9.13 3.21
N GLY A 97 -12.62 -8.41 2.31
CA GLY A 97 -12.76 -6.97 2.47
C GLY A 97 -13.54 -6.32 1.36
N TYR A 98 -13.63 -5.00 1.43
CA TYR A 98 -14.21 -4.18 0.37
C TYR A 98 -13.40 -4.32 -0.92
N ARG A 99 -14.09 -4.16 -2.05
CA ARG A 99 -13.42 -4.01 -3.34
C ARG A 99 -12.84 -2.61 -3.46
N GLU A 100 -11.79 -2.47 -4.24
CA GLU A 100 -11.23 -1.15 -4.55
C GLU A 100 -12.28 -0.27 -5.22
N GLY A 101 -12.36 0.98 -4.78
CA GLY A 101 -13.37 1.94 -5.24
C GLY A 101 -14.66 1.96 -4.41
N GLU A 102 -14.91 0.97 -3.56
CA GLU A 102 -16.08 0.98 -2.67
C GLU A 102 -15.91 2.02 -1.54
N MET A 103 -17.03 2.63 -1.16
CA MET A 103 -17.04 3.58 -0.05
C MET A 103 -17.12 2.86 1.30
N PHE A 104 -16.35 3.34 2.27
CA PHE A 104 -16.43 2.90 3.66
C PHE A 104 -16.69 4.07 4.61
N PHE A 105 -17.17 3.75 5.81
CA PHE A 105 -17.46 4.70 6.89
C PHE A 105 -16.60 4.37 8.12
N PRO A 106 -16.44 5.31 9.06
CA PRO A 106 -15.75 5.02 10.32
C PRO A 106 -16.30 3.76 11.00
N ASN A 107 -15.40 2.99 11.58
CA ASN A 107 -15.65 1.71 12.24
C ASN A 107 -16.19 0.57 11.35
N SER A 108 -16.25 0.76 10.01
CA SER A 108 -16.50 -0.36 9.11
C SER A 108 -15.23 -1.21 8.98
N PRO A 109 -15.30 -2.55 9.06
CA PRO A 109 -14.17 -3.43 8.77
C PRO A 109 -13.89 -3.42 7.27
N ILE A 110 -12.85 -2.68 6.86
CA ILE A 110 -12.46 -2.53 5.44
C ILE A 110 -11.81 -3.82 4.94
N LEU A 111 -11.02 -4.45 5.80
CA LEU A 111 -10.33 -5.71 5.54
C LEU A 111 -10.34 -6.58 6.80
N GLN A 112 -10.58 -7.87 6.62
CA GLN A 112 -10.47 -8.89 7.66
C GLN A 112 -9.42 -9.92 7.23
N VAL A 113 -8.51 -10.25 8.14
CA VAL A 113 -7.48 -11.27 7.97
C VAL A 113 -7.74 -12.38 8.97
N GLU A 114 -8.08 -13.56 8.48
CA GLU A 114 -8.36 -14.75 9.27
C GLU A 114 -7.19 -15.73 9.14
N GLY A 115 -6.59 -16.12 10.25
CA GLY A 115 -5.44 -17.02 10.27
C GLY A 115 -5.05 -17.43 11.68
N THR A 116 -3.81 -17.86 11.88
CA THR A 116 -3.23 -17.97 13.21
C THR A 116 -2.73 -16.61 13.68
N PHE A 117 -2.63 -16.42 15.00
CA PHE A 117 -2.13 -15.16 15.56
C PHE A 117 -0.74 -14.80 15.01
N GLY A 118 0.16 -15.77 14.92
CA GLY A 118 1.50 -15.54 14.37
C GLY A 118 1.48 -15.08 12.92
N GLU A 119 0.61 -15.67 12.08
CA GLU A 119 0.46 -15.25 10.67
C GLU A 119 -0.11 -13.83 10.57
N CYS A 120 -1.17 -13.54 11.31
CA CYS A 120 -1.85 -12.25 11.26
C CYS A 120 -0.94 -11.12 11.78
N THR A 121 -0.17 -11.36 12.84
CA THR A 121 0.75 -10.38 13.43
C THR A 121 1.81 -9.94 12.44
N LEU A 122 2.43 -10.85 11.69
CA LEU A 122 3.47 -10.50 10.71
C LEU A 122 2.95 -9.65 9.53
N LEU A 123 1.66 -9.67 9.27
CA LEU A 123 1.06 -8.92 8.16
C LEU A 123 0.52 -7.56 8.57
N GLU A 124 0.37 -7.29 9.87
CA GLU A 124 -0.35 -6.13 10.40
C GLU A 124 0.13 -4.80 9.82
N THR A 125 1.38 -4.44 10.07
CA THR A 125 1.92 -3.14 9.64
C THR A 125 1.93 -3.00 8.12
N LEU A 126 2.28 -4.04 7.38
CA LEU A 126 2.29 -4.02 5.92
C LEU A 126 0.91 -3.70 5.34
N LEU A 127 -0.11 -4.41 5.81
CA LEU A 127 -1.49 -4.22 5.34
C LEU A 127 -2.04 -2.85 5.72
N LEU A 128 -1.78 -2.42 6.97
CA LEU A 128 -2.19 -1.10 7.46
C LEU A 128 -1.55 0.03 6.64
N SER A 129 -0.24 -0.06 6.37
CA SER A 129 0.49 0.99 5.64
C SER A 129 -0.02 1.15 4.21
N ILE A 130 -0.28 0.03 3.52
CA ILE A 130 -0.81 0.05 2.15
C ILE A 130 -2.22 0.63 2.13
N LEU A 131 -3.14 0.08 2.94
CA LEU A 131 -4.53 0.54 2.96
C LEU A 131 -4.68 2.00 3.40
N ASN A 132 -3.91 2.42 4.40
CA ASN A 132 -3.97 3.79 4.89
C ASN A 132 -3.60 4.80 3.81
N TYR A 133 -2.46 4.59 3.14
CA TYR A 133 -1.99 5.54 2.13
C TYR A 133 -2.86 5.54 0.88
N ASP A 134 -3.13 4.37 0.32
CA ASP A 134 -3.90 4.25 -0.92
C ASP A 134 -5.35 4.74 -0.74
N SER A 135 -6.00 4.36 0.39
CA SER A 135 -7.35 4.83 0.67
C SER A 135 -7.42 6.33 0.94
N ALA A 136 -6.40 6.92 1.58
CA ALA A 136 -6.35 8.37 1.78
C ALA A 136 -6.27 9.11 0.45
N VAL A 137 -5.42 8.66 -0.48
CA VAL A 137 -5.29 9.24 -1.83
C VAL A 137 -6.56 9.04 -2.65
N ALA A 138 -7.09 7.82 -2.71
CA ALA A 138 -8.33 7.52 -3.45
C ALA A 138 -9.51 8.35 -2.91
N SER A 139 -9.62 8.48 -1.59
CA SER A 139 -10.64 9.31 -0.93
C SER A 139 -10.51 10.79 -1.28
N ALA A 140 -9.30 11.33 -1.41
CA ALA A 140 -9.08 12.69 -1.85
C ALA A 140 -9.45 12.84 -3.35
N ALA A 141 -8.98 11.90 -4.17
CA ALA A 141 -9.24 11.89 -5.61
C ALA A 141 -10.75 11.83 -5.92
N SER A 142 -11.52 11.00 -5.22
CA SER A 142 -12.97 10.87 -5.43
C SER A 142 -13.71 12.20 -5.21
N ARG A 143 -13.26 13.00 -4.26
CA ARG A 143 -13.84 14.34 -4.00
C ARG A 143 -13.48 15.34 -5.10
N MET A 144 -12.25 15.29 -5.60
CA MET A 144 -11.82 16.10 -6.73
C MET A 144 -12.64 15.77 -7.98
N VAL A 145 -12.84 14.47 -8.26
CA VAL A 145 -13.68 14.01 -9.38
C VAL A 145 -15.12 14.50 -9.23
N SER A 146 -15.69 14.36 -8.03
CA SER A 146 -17.06 14.85 -7.77
C SER A 146 -17.19 16.36 -7.99
N ALA A 147 -16.20 17.15 -7.58
CA ALA A 147 -16.17 18.60 -7.80
C ALA A 147 -15.93 18.97 -9.27
N ALA A 148 -15.14 18.18 -9.99
CA ALA A 148 -14.85 18.39 -11.40
C ALA A 148 -16.04 18.07 -12.33
N LYS A 149 -17.02 17.34 -11.84
CA LYS A 149 -18.18 16.86 -12.63
C LYS A 149 -17.72 16.06 -13.86
N ASP A 150 -18.05 16.53 -15.08
CA ASP A 150 -17.72 15.86 -16.34
C ASP A 150 -16.28 16.10 -16.81
N ARG A 151 -15.52 16.95 -16.11
CA ARG A 151 -14.13 17.24 -16.49
C ARG A 151 -13.20 16.16 -15.98
N PRO A 152 -12.29 15.62 -16.82
CA PRO A 152 -11.35 14.60 -16.39
C PRO A 152 -10.32 15.15 -15.41
N CYS A 153 -10.10 14.44 -14.31
CA CYS A 153 -8.99 14.68 -13.39
C CYS A 153 -7.81 13.80 -13.77
N MET A 154 -6.59 14.37 -13.69
CA MET A 154 -5.34 13.70 -14.01
C MET A 154 -4.35 13.85 -12.85
N ASP A 155 -3.61 12.79 -12.54
CA ASP A 155 -2.56 12.86 -11.53
C ASP A 155 -1.27 13.46 -12.08
N MET A 156 -0.80 14.51 -11.42
CA MET A 156 0.51 15.15 -11.67
C MET A 156 1.28 15.37 -10.35
N GLY A 157 1.02 14.54 -9.35
CA GLY A 157 1.50 14.67 -7.99
C GLY A 157 2.95 14.20 -7.74
N GLY A 158 3.67 13.72 -8.74
CA GLY A 158 4.97 13.06 -8.59
C GLY A 158 6.07 13.84 -7.86
N ARG A 159 5.94 15.18 -7.74
CA ARG A 159 6.88 16.04 -7.00
C ARG A 159 6.38 16.40 -5.59
N ARG A 160 5.32 15.78 -5.11
CA ARG A 160 4.63 16.17 -3.86
C ARG A 160 4.72 15.10 -2.77
N THR A 161 5.40 14.01 -3.06
CA THR A 161 5.64 12.90 -2.14
C THR A 161 6.93 12.17 -2.51
N ASN A 162 7.30 11.14 -1.77
CA ASN A 162 8.41 10.26 -2.08
C ASN A 162 8.17 9.56 -3.44
N GLU A 163 9.22 9.25 -4.19
CA GLU A 163 9.16 8.70 -5.55
C GLU A 163 8.37 7.39 -5.65
N TRP A 164 8.51 6.49 -4.68
CA TRP A 164 7.74 5.24 -4.64
C TRP A 164 6.29 5.47 -4.17
N ALA A 165 6.11 6.36 -3.22
CA ALA A 165 4.77 6.78 -2.81
C ALA A 165 4.02 7.47 -3.96
N ALA A 166 4.73 8.17 -4.86
CA ALA A 166 4.12 8.76 -6.06
C ALA A 166 3.56 7.70 -7.01
N VAL A 167 4.23 6.55 -7.15
CA VAL A 167 3.73 5.42 -7.95
C VAL A 167 2.45 4.84 -7.35
N ALA A 168 2.43 4.63 -6.03
CA ALA A 168 1.24 4.17 -5.32
C ALA A 168 0.10 5.19 -5.39
N ALA A 169 0.40 6.49 -5.21
CA ALA A 169 -0.57 7.58 -5.28
C ALA A 169 -1.24 7.67 -6.65
N ALA A 170 -0.48 7.53 -7.74
CA ALA A 170 -1.00 7.54 -9.10
C ALA A 170 -2.05 6.43 -9.32
N ARG A 171 -1.75 5.20 -8.87
CA ARG A 171 -2.69 4.08 -8.92
C ARG A 171 -3.95 4.36 -8.08
N ALA A 172 -3.77 4.78 -6.83
CA ALA A 172 -4.87 5.08 -5.92
C ALA A 172 -5.76 6.23 -6.41
N ALA A 173 -5.18 7.25 -7.06
CA ALA A 173 -5.93 8.33 -7.68
C ALA A 173 -6.85 7.81 -8.81
N VAL A 174 -6.38 6.85 -9.61
CA VAL A 174 -7.21 6.22 -10.66
C VAL A 174 -8.33 5.38 -10.04
N VAL A 175 -8.08 4.65 -8.95
CA VAL A 175 -9.15 3.99 -8.16
C VAL A 175 -10.18 5.02 -7.69
N GLY A 176 -9.74 6.21 -7.28
CA GLY A 176 -10.60 7.34 -6.89
C GLY A 176 -11.30 8.06 -8.05
N GLY A 177 -11.09 7.62 -9.31
CA GLY A 177 -11.78 8.11 -10.50
C GLY A 177 -10.96 9.00 -11.43
N PHE A 178 -9.69 9.25 -11.18
CA PHE A 178 -8.78 9.93 -12.11
C PHE A 178 -8.62 9.15 -13.41
N LYS A 179 -8.35 9.83 -14.51
CA LYS A 179 -8.33 9.24 -15.85
C LYS A 179 -6.92 8.91 -16.37
N GLY A 180 -5.89 9.26 -15.61
CA GLY A 180 -4.49 8.99 -15.97
C GLY A 180 -3.51 9.66 -15.02
N THR A 181 -2.24 9.44 -15.30
CA THR A 181 -1.12 9.94 -14.49
C THR A 181 0.04 10.42 -15.36
N ALA A 182 0.80 11.38 -14.87
CA ALA A 182 2.08 11.77 -15.45
C ALA A 182 3.25 10.86 -15.00
N ASN A 183 3.03 9.93 -14.07
CA ASN A 183 4.04 9.01 -13.60
C ASN A 183 4.15 7.82 -14.56
N LEU A 184 5.25 7.77 -15.32
CA LEU A 184 5.45 6.74 -16.35
C LEU A 184 5.61 5.34 -15.76
N LEU A 185 6.25 5.21 -14.57
CA LEU A 185 6.40 3.91 -13.93
C LEU A 185 5.04 3.36 -13.46
N ALA A 186 4.20 4.21 -12.87
CA ALA A 186 2.85 3.81 -12.50
C ALA A 186 2.00 3.42 -13.73
N ALA A 187 2.12 4.18 -14.83
CA ALA A 187 1.44 3.88 -16.08
C ALA A 187 1.87 2.50 -16.62
N GLN A 188 3.17 2.19 -16.60
CA GLN A 188 3.71 0.91 -17.06
C GLN A 188 3.26 -0.25 -16.15
N MET A 189 3.41 -0.10 -14.82
CA MET A 189 3.15 -1.17 -13.85
C MET A 189 1.68 -1.57 -13.78
N TYR A 190 0.80 -0.59 -13.89
CA TYR A 190 -0.64 -0.78 -13.65
C TYR A 190 -1.50 -0.60 -14.90
N GLY A 191 -0.89 -0.44 -16.08
CA GLY A 191 -1.62 -0.25 -17.33
C GLY A 191 -2.44 1.05 -17.37
N LEU A 192 -1.99 2.11 -16.69
CA LEU A 192 -2.70 3.38 -16.61
C LEU A 192 -2.41 4.24 -17.85
N LYS A 193 -3.34 5.16 -18.15
CA LYS A 193 -3.13 6.14 -19.22
C LYS A 193 -2.03 7.12 -18.82
N ALA A 194 -0.91 7.12 -19.57
CA ALA A 194 0.13 8.13 -19.43
C ALA A 194 -0.32 9.45 -20.04
N ILE A 195 -0.05 10.53 -19.34
CA ILE A 195 -0.33 11.91 -19.78
C ILE A 195 0.87 12.79 -19.49
N GLY A 196 0.94 13.94 -20.13
CA GLY A 196 2.02 14.88 -19.88
C GLY A 196 1.65 16.31 -20.27
N THR A 197 2.54 17.23 -19.85
CA THR A 197 2.55 18.64 -20.23
C THR A 197 4.00 19.06 -20.51
N ALA A 198 4.19 20.28 -20.98
CA ALA A 198 5.51 20.86 -21.10
C ALA A 198 5.91 21.62 -19.83
N ALA A 199 7.21 21.61 -19.53
CA ALA A 199 7.77 22.45 -18.45
C ALA A 199 8.23 23.80 -19.04
N HIS A 200 8.33 24.84 -18.18
CA HIS A 200 8.80 26.17 -18.62
C HIS A 200 10.19 26.15 -19.31
N CYS A 201 11.08 25.26 -18.87
CA CYS A 201 12.38 25.11 -19.50
C CYS A 201 12.30 24.71 -21.00
N PHE A 202 11.23 24.01 -21.38
CA PHE A 202 10.98 23.69 -22.79
C PHE A 202 10.74 24.96 -23.62
N THR A 203 9.89 25.86 -23.13
CA THR A 203 9.64 27.14 -23.80
C THR A 203 10.90 28.02 -23.80
N LEU A 204 11.63 28.05 -22.66
CA LEU A 204 12.80 28.89 -22.49
C LEU A 204 14.02 28.50 -23.33
N VAL A 205 14.09 27.27 -23.83
CA VAL A 205 15.19 26.80 -24.70
C VAL A 205 14.97 27.17 -26.18
N HIS A 206 13.74 27.58 -26.53
CA HIS A 206 13.39 28.02 -27.88
C HIS A 206 13.51 29.55 -27.98
N ASP A 207 13.68 30.05 -29.20
CA ASP A 207 13.84 31.48 -29.46
C ASP A 207 12.59 32.30 -29.08
N ASP A 208 11.42 31.70 -29.24
CA ASP A 208 10.13 32.26 -28.84
C ASP A 208 9.11 31.16 -28.51
N GLU A 209 8.00 31.54 -27.91
CA GLU A 209 6.93 30.62 -27.49
C GLU A 209 6.24 29.95 -28.67
N ARG A 210 6.16 30.61 -29.82
CA ARG A 210 5.54 30.07 -31.01
C ARG A 210 6.37 28.88 -31.55
N SER A 211 7.69 29.08 -31.70
CA SER A 211 8.60 28.04 -32.14
C SER A 211 8.69 26.83 -31.22
N ALA A 212 8.34 27.00 -29.95
CA ALA A 212 8.25 25.90 -28.99
C ALA A 212 7.04 24.99 -29.22
N PHE A 213 5.96 25.47 -29.81
CA PHE A 213 4.68 24.74 -29.92
C PHE A 213 4.23 24.45 -31.36
N GLU A 214 4.98 24.87 -32.37
CA GLU A 214 4.84 24.46 -33.78
C GLU A 214 5.67 23.22 -34.10
#